data_56a2f121d5264835c2f3ae1f4819d666
#
_entry.id   56a2f121d5264835c2f3ae1f4819d666
#
_cell.length_a   1.000
_cell.length_b   1.000
_cell.length_c   1.000
_cell.angle_alpha   90.00
_cell.angle_beta   90.00
_cell.angle_gamma   90.00
#
_symmetry.space_group_name_H-M   'P 1'
#
loop_
_entity.id
_entity.type
_entity.pdbx_description
1 polymer ?
#
loop_
_entity_poly.entity_id
_entity_poly.type
_entity_poly.pdbx_seq_one_letter_code
_entity_poly.pdbx_strand_id
1 'polypeptide(L)'
;TIKATTERVKPRVFRVIALPAPTEREKSQMYVQRYMAHFPAAGEVIIFDRSWYNRAGVERVMGFCDEKKVQRFLEVAPKFERVMIESGIILIKYWLEVSPEEQTRRLEARIDDGRKVWKLTPMDLKSYSRWFDYSRARDDMFKYTHTDWAPWTVADSNDKKRARLNIITDLLARLPYKEA
;
A
#
# COMPACT_ATOMS: atom_id res chain seq x y z
N THR A 1 1.10 6.62 9.30
CA THR A 1 0.90 7.62 8.25
C THR A 1 -0.59 7.86 8.02
N ILE A 2 -1.39 6.87 7.58
CA ILE A 2 -2.82 7.01 7.25
C ILE A 2 -3.62 7.76 8.33
N LYS A 3 -3.57 7.32 9.60
CA LYS A 3 -4.27 8.01 10.69
C LYS A 3 -3.94 9.52 10.74
N ALA A 4 -2.67 9.90 10.58
CA ALA A 4 -2.28 11.31 10.61
C ALA A 4 -2.78 12.09 9.39
N THR A 5 -2.89 11.44 8.22
CA THR A 5 -3.45 12.05 7.01
C THR A 5 -4.96 12.26 7.11
N THR A 6 -5.67 11.40 7.85
CA THR A 6 -7.14 11.42 7.93
C THR A 6 -7.70 12.06 9.21
N GLU A 7 -6.85 12.45 10.15
CA GLU A 7 -7.27 12.93 11.47
C GLU A 7 -8.11 14.24 11.41
N ARG A 8 -7.86 15.07 10.40
CA ARG A 8 -8.49 16.40 10.26
C ARG A 8 -9.32 16.56 8.98
N VAL A 9 -9.65 15.47 8.32
CA VAL A 9 -10.45 15.50 7.09
C VAL A 9 -11.88 15.04 7.33
N LYS A 10 -12.77 15.41 6.41
CA LYS A 10 -14.18 15.01 6.52
C LYS A 10 -14.35 13.52 6.17
N PRO A 11 -14.85 12.67 7.06
CA PRO A 11 -15.02 11.23 6.83
C PRO A 11 -15.95 10.89 5.65
N ARG A 12 -16.82 11.82 5.24
CA ARG A 12 -17.69 11.63 4.07
C ARG A 12 -16.94 11.71 2.74
N VAL A 13 -15.81 12.41 2.72
CA VAL A 13 -14.98 12.61 1.52
C VAL A 13 -13.80 11.66 1.52
N PHE A 14 -13.20 11.42 2.69
CA PHE A 14 -12.04 10.56 2.87
C PHE A 14 -12.46 9.23 3.48
N ARG A 15 -12.20 8.15 2.75
CA ARG A 15 -12.43 6.78 3.25
C ARG A 15 -11.12 6.00 3.26
N VAL A 16 -10.89 5.26 4.32
CA VAL A 16 -9.76 4.33 4.44
C VAL A 16 -10.28 2.92 4.25
N ILE A 17 -9.71 2.21 3.29
CA ILE A 17 -10.08 0.84 2.93
C ILE A 17 -8.91 -0.09 3.27
N ALA A 18 -9.16 -1.05 4.16
CA ALA A 18 -8.24 -2.12 4.51
C ALA A 18 -8.96 -3.46 4.30
N LEU A 19 -8.74 -4.09 3.14
CA LEU A 19 -9.42 -5.33 2.81
C LEU A 19 -8.80 -6.52 3.56
N PRO A 20 -9.62 -7.42 4.13
CA PRO A 20 -9.15 -8.65 4.76
C PRO A 20 -8.61 -9.64 3.71
N ALA A 21 -8.21 -10.82 4.13
CA ALA A 21 -7.88 -11.91 3.22
C ALA A 21 -9.05 -12.18 2.25
N PRO A 22 -8.77 -12.53 0.97
CA PRO A 22 -9.81 -12.78 -0.01
C PRO A 22 -10.73 -13.96 0.41
N THR A 23 -12.03 -13.80 0.24
CA THR A 23 -13.00 -14.89 0.36
C THR A 23 -12.82 -15.92 -0.75
N GLU A 24 -13.39 -17.12 -0.62
CA GLU A 24 -13.32 -18.15 -1.67
C GLU A 24 -13.91 -17.66 -3.00
N ARG A 25 -14.98 -16.87 -2.94
CA ARG A 25 -15.57 -16.23 -4.13
C ARG A 25 -14.57 -15.26 -4.78
N GLU A 26 -13.96 -14.38 -4.00
CA GLU A 26 -12.98 -13.39 -4.50
C GLU A 26 -11.72 -14.03 -5.08
N LYS A 27 -11.31 -15.21 -4.59
CA LYS A 27 -10.19 -15.97 -5.15
C LYS A 27 -10.44 -16.45 -6.58
N SER A 28 -11.73 -16.66 -6.96
CA SER A 28 -12.15 -17.07 -8.30
C SER A 28 -12.44 -15.89 -9.24
N GLN A 29 -12.49 -14.68 -8.73
CA GLN A 29 -12.73 -13.45 -9.50
C GLN A 29 -11.45 -12.85 -10.06
N MET A 30 -11.61 -11.89 -10.96
CA MET A 30 -10.48 -11.04 -11.36
C MET A 30 -9.92 -10.33 -10.12
N TYR A 31 -8.62 -10.44 -9.88
CA TYR A 31 -7.99 -10.04 -8.61
C TYR A 31 -8.30 -8.60 -8.17
N VAL A 32 -8.32 -7.67 -9.14
CA VAL A 32 -8.58 -6.26 -8.84
C VAL A 32 -10.05 -5.95 -8.56
N GLN A 33 -10.97 -6.86 -8.89
CA GLN A 33 -12.42 -6.63 -8.78
C GLN A 33 -12.87 -6.27 -7.36
N ARG A 34 -12.25 -6.88 -6.34
CA ARG A 34 -12.55 -6.57 -4.95
C ARG A 34 -12.18 -5.13 -4.53
N TYR A 35 -11.21 -4.53 -5.22
CA TYR A 35 -10.79 -3.15 -4.98
C TYR A 35 -11.66 -2.16 -5.75
N MET A 36 -12.10 -2.52 -6.95
CA MET A 36 -12.89 -1.65 -7.83
C MET A 36 -14.20 -1.17 -7.18
N ALA A 37 -14.82 -2.00 -6.34
CA ALA A 37 -16.03 -1.64 -5.60
C ALA A 37 -15.84 -0.46 -4.63
N HIS A 38 -14.60 -0.10 -4.35
CA HIS A 38 -14.25 0.97 -3.42
C HIS A 38 -13.66 2.21 -4.12
N PHE A 39 -13.59 2.23 -5.45
CA PHE A 39 -13.04 3.37 -6.16
C PHE A 39 -13.84 4.65 -5.91
N PRO A 40 -13.18 5.82 -5.94
CA PRO A 40 -13.81 7.07 -5.60
C PRO A 40 -14.81 7.54 -6.66
N ALA A 41 -15.88 8.16 -6.22
CA ALA A 41 -16.65 9.07 -7.05
C ALA A 41 -15.95 10.46 -7.13
N ALA A 42 -16.43 11.33 -8.00
CA ALA A 42 -15.90 12.69 -8.12
C ALA A 42 -15.96 13.41 -6.75
N GLY A 43 -14.84 13.97 -6.32
CA GLY A 43 -14.70 14.68 -5.04
C GLY A 43 -14.44 13.77 -3.84
N GLU A 44 -14.35 12.46 -4.01
CA GLU A 44 -13.96 11.53 -2.94
C GLU A 44 -12.46 11.21 -2.97
N VAL A 45 -11.90 10.91 -1.81
CA VAL A 45 -10.53 10.42 -1.64
C VAL A 45 -10.55 9.06 -0.95
N ILE A 46 -10.01 8.06 -1.61
CA ILE A 46 -9.90 6.70 -1.06
C ILE A 46 -8.43 6.40 -0.76
N ILE A 47 -8.16 6.01 0.47
CA ILE A 47 -6.83 5.57 0.91
C ILE A 47 -6.89 4.06 1.12
N PHE A 48 -6.21 3.32 0.29
CA PHE A 48 -6.01 1.89 0.52
C PHE A 48 -4.86 1.67 1.50
N ASP A 49 -5.17 1.09 2.67
CA ASP A 49 -4.16 0.55 3.58
C ASP A 49 -3.79 -0.85 3.11
N ARG A 50 -2.73 -0.94 2.34
CA ARG A 50 -2.41 -2.02 1.41
C ARG A 50 -3.42 -2.09 0.25
N SER A 51 -2.94 -2.35 -0.93
CA SER A 51 -3.74 -2.33 -2.14
C SER A 51 -3.63 -3.66 -2.90
N TRP A 52 -4.03 -3.65 -4.16
CA TRP A 52 -3.81 -4.76 -5.09
C TRP A 52 -2.35 -5.20 -5.18
N TYR A 53 -1.41 -4.36 -4.80
CA TYR A 53 0.01 -4.70 -4.74
C TYR A 53 0.37 -5.72 -3.65
N ASN A 54 -0.55 -6.10 -2.78
CA ASN A 54 -0.39 -7.28 -1.92
C ASN A 54 -0.02 -8.52 -2.72
N ARG A 55 -0.50 -8.66 -3.97
CA ARG A 55 -0.16 -9.77 -4.87
C ARG A 55 1.33 -9.84 -5.18
N ALA A 56 1.96 -8.69 -5.48
CA ALA A 56 3.40 -8.62 -5.76
C ALA A 56 4.26 -8.65 -4.49
N GLY A 57 3.71 -8.26 -3.35
CA GLY A 57 4.39 -8.20 -2.05
C GLY A 57 4.11 -9.43 -1.19
N VAL A 58 3.24 -9.25 -0.18
CA VAL A 58 3.01 -10.25 0.87
C VAL A 58 2.50 -11.58 0.34
N GLU A 59 1.63 -11.60 -0.67
CA GLU A 59 1.10 -12.86 -1.20
C GLU A 59 2.18 -13.68 -1.91
N ARG A 60 3.07 -13.01 -2.66
CA ARG A 60 4.23 -13.62 -3.31
C ARG A 60 5.22 -14.16 -2.28
N VAL A 61 5.68 -13.31 -1.38
CA VAL A 61 6.72 -13.63 -0.40
C VAL A 61 6.29 -14.74 0.54
N MET A 62 5.02 -14.75 0.96
CA MET A 62 4.49 -15.76 1.86
C MET A 62 3.98 -17.02 1.17
N GLY A 63 4.05 -17.08 -0.16
CA GLY A 63 3.61 -18.24 -0.93
C GLY A 63 2.08 -18.41 -0.97
N PHE A 64 1.31 -17.34 -0.73
CA PHE A 64 -0.16 -17.37 -0.85
C PHE A 64 -0.63 -17.30 -2.30
N CYS A 65 0.27 -16.98 -3.20
CA CYS A 65 0.04 -16.91 -4.63
C CYS A 65 1.21 -17.53 -5.40
N ASP A 66 0.90 -18.28 -6.44
CA ASP A 66 1.91 -18.84 -7.32
C ASP A 66 2.57 -17.75 -8.21
N GLU A 67 3.81 -18.01 -8.63
CA GLU A 67 4.60 -17.04 -9.38
C GLU A 67 3.96 -16.68 -10.74
N LYS A 68 3.24 -17.61 -11.39
CA LYS A 68 2.53 -17.32 -12.65
C LYS A 68 1.48 -16.25 -12.48
N LYS A 69 0.72 -16.31 -11.38
CA LYS A 69 -0.29 -15.29 -11.04
C LYS A 69 0.35 -13.96 -10.68
N VAL A 70 1.52 -13.98 -10.02
CA VAL A 70 2.28 -12.76 -9.73
C VAL A 70 2.75 -12.10 -11.02
N GLN A 71 3.39 -12.84 -11.92
CA GLN A 71 3.85 -12.30 -13.20
C GLN A 71 2.69 -11.75 -14.03
N ARG A 72 1.59 -12.50 -14.11
CA ARG A 72 0.39 -12.02 -14.79
C ARG A 72 -0.16 -10.74 -14.17
N PHE A 73 -0.15 -10.62 -12.86
CA PHE A 73 -0.55 -9.41 -12.15
C PHE A 73 0.36 -8.23 -12.51
N LEU A 74 1.67 -8.41 -12.48
CA LEU A 74 2.63 -7.35 -12.81
C LEU A 74 2.47 -6.82 -14.25
N GLU A 75 2.12 -7.70 -15.20
CA GLU A 75 1.81 -7.30 -16.59
C GLU A 75 0.50 -6.54 -16.73
N VAL A 76 -0.49 -6.86 -15.89
CA VAL A 76 -1.85 -6.31 -15.99
C VAL A 76 -2.01 -5.04 -15.18
N ALA A 77 -1.33 -4.93 -14.02
CA ALA A 77 -1.47 -3.80 -13.11
C ALA A 77 -1.31 -2.42 -13.79
N PRO A 78 -0.27 -2.16 -14.59
CA PRO A 78 -0.14 -0.88 -15.27
C PRO A 78 -1.29 -0.58 -16.23
N LYS A 79 -1.85 -1.60 -16.85
CA LYS A 79 -2.93 -1.46 -17.84
C LYS A 79 -4.24 -1.00 -17.18
N PHE A 80 -4.64 -1.66 -16.09
CA PHE A 80 -5.85 -1.23 -15.40
C PHE A 80 -5.67 0.09 -14.65
N GLU A 81 -4.48 0.38 -14.12
CA GLU A 81 -4.16 1.69 -13.55
C GLU A 81 -4.28 2.80 -14.60
N ARG A 82 -3.85 2.53 -15.81
CA ARG A 82 -4.04 3.47 -16.93
C ARG A 82 -5.51 3.75 -17.21
N VAL A 83 -6.34 2.71 -17.28
CA VAL A 83 -7.79 2.87 -17.45
C VAL A 83 -8.42 3.69 -16.33
N MET A 84 -7.99 3.49 -15.08
CA MET A 84 -8.44 4.32 -13.95
C MET A 84 -8.13 5.79 -14.16
N ILE A 85 -6.90 6.10 -14.55
CA ILE A 85 -6.44 7.48 -14.76
C ILE A 85 -7.15 8.11 -15.95
N GLU A 86 -7.30 7.40 -17.05
CA GLU A 86 -8.06 7.85 -18.24
C GLU A 86 -9.54 8.08 -17.91
N SER A 87 -10.07 7.42 -16.88
CA SER A 87 -11.41 7.65 -16.34
C SER A 87 -11.52 8.86 -15.40
N GLY A 88 -10.43 9.61 -15.20
CA GLY A 88 -10.38 10.82 -14.37
C GLY A 88 -9.99 10.59 -12.90
N ILE A 89 -9.58 9.37 -12.52
CA ILE A 89 -9.07 9.08 -11.15
C ILE A 89 -7.62 9.55 -11.06
N ILE A 90 -7.29 10.32 -10.02
CA ILE A 90 -5.91 10.66 -9.68
C ILE A 90 -5.36 9.51 -8.83
N LEU A 91 -4.46 8.73 -9.38
CA LEU A 91 -3.80 7.61 -8.69
C LEU A 91 -2.43 8.04 -8.15
N ILE A 92 -2.25 7.92 -6.84
CA ILE A 92 -0.98 8.19 -6.16
C ILE A 92 -0.53 6.92 -5.42
N LYS A 93 0.71 6.52 -5.65
CA LYS A 93 1.30 5.31 -5.07
C LYS A 93 2.45 5.66 -4.15
N TYR A 94 2.34 5.30 -2.87
CA TYR A 94 3.41 5.45 -1.89
C TYR A 94 3.94 4.10 -1.43
N TRP A 95 5.26 3.97 -1.46
CA TRP A 95 5.98 2.90 -0.78
C TRP A 95 6.68 3.46 0.45
N LEU A 96 6.34 2.93 1.63
CA LEU A 96 6.95 3.34 2.89
C LEU A 96 8.16 2.43 3.17
N GLU A 97 9.35 2.94 2.87
CA GLU A 97 10.59 2.21 3.08
C GLU A 97 11.05 2.32 4.54
N VAL A 98 11.54 1.21 5.06
CA VAL A 98 12.12 1.12 6.41
C VAL A 98 13.39 0.30 6.32
N SER A 99 14.49 0.76 6.93
CA SER A 99 15.73 -0.02 6.96
C SER A 99 15.61 -1.28 7.84
N PRO A 100 16.44 -2.30 7.62
CA PRO A 100 16.47 -3.51 8.45
C PRO A 100 16.66 -3.21 9.93
N GLU A 101 17.55 -2.26 10.24
CA GLU A 101 17.86 -1.86 11.62
C GLU A 101 16.65 -1.22 12.29
N GLU A 102 15.96 -0.32 11.59
CA GLU A 102 14.76 0.32 12.11
C GLU A 102 13.59 -0.67 12.21
N GLN A 103 13.49 -1.64 11.31
CA GLN A 103 12.51 -2.73 11.42
C GLN A 103 12.75 -3.55 12.67
N THR A 104 14.00 -3.95 12.92
CA THR A 104 14.42 -4.69 14.13
C THR A 104 14.06 -3.90 15.37
N ARG A 105 14.50 -2.66 15.46
CA ARG A 105 14.23 -1.76 16.59
C ARG A 105 12.72 -1.62 16.88
N ARG A 106 11.90 -1.54 15.82
CA ARG A 106 10.43 -1.47 15.98
C ARG A 106 9.82 -2.77 16.46
N LEU A 107 10.37 -3.90 16.05
CA LEU A 107 9.89 -5.21 16.47
C LEU A 107 10.20 -5.43 17.97
N GLU A 108 11.44 -5.19 18.37
CA GLU A 108 11.88 -5.23 19.77
C GLU A 108 11.02 -4.34 20.66
N ALA A 109 10.81 -3.08 20.28
CA ALA A 109 9.95 -2.15 21.00
C ALA A 109 8.47 -2.56 21.10
N ARG A 110 8.01 -3.52 20.27
CA ARG A 110 6.67 -4.13 20.43
C ARG A 110 6.67 -5.28 21.41
N ILE A 111 7.78 -6.03 21.48
CA ILE A 111 7.95 -7.14 22.40
C ILE A 111 8.07 -6.61 23.84
N ASP A 112 8.87 -5.56 24.02
CA ASP A 112 9.18 -5.00 25.33
C ASP A 112 8.04 -4.17 25.93
N ASP A 113 7.12 -3.63 25.13
CA ASP A 113 5.98 -2.85 25.61
C ASP A 113 4.72 -3.73 25.69
N GLY A 114 4.37 -4.18 26.89
CA GLY A 114 3.18 -5.00 27.13
C GLY A 114 1.86 -4.41 26.60
N ARG A 115 1.80 -3.08 26.40
CA ARG A 115 0.66 -2.42 25.76
C ARG A 115 0.65 -2.57 24.25
N LYS A 116 1.72 -3.11 23.64
CA LYS A 116 1.88 -3.27 22.19
C LYS A 116 2.03 -4.74 21.77
N VAL A 117 2.27 -5.64 22.72
CA VAL A 117 2.44 -7.08 22.47
C VAL A 117 1.27 -7.67 21.66
N TRP A 118 0.04 -7.23 21.92
CA TRP A 118 -1.14 -7.67 21.16
C TRP A 118 -1.10 -7.32 19.65
N LYS A 119 -0.21 -6.42 19.23
CA LYS A 119 0.01 -6.07 17.82
C LYS A 119 1.01 -7.00 17.14
N LEU A 120 1.69 -7.84 17.90
CA LEU A 120 2.65 -8.79 17.37
C LEU A 120 1.91 -10.04 16.89
N THR A 121 2.03 -10.33 15.61
CA THR A 121 1.43 -11.50 14.98
C THR A 121 2.49 -12.49 14.51
N PRO A 122 2.16 -13.79 14.37
CA PRO A 122 3.07 -14.75 13.74
C PRO A 122 3.54 -14.32 12.34
N MET A 123 2.73 -13.52 11.65
CA MET A 123 3.05 -12.95 10.34
C MET A 123 4.18 -11.92 10.43
N ASP A 124 4.23 -11.11 11.50
CA ASP A 124 5.29 -10.11 11.69
C ASP A 124 6.65 -10.80 11.81
N LEU A 125 6.74 -11.90 12.57
CA LEU A 125 7.97 -12.68 12.73
C LEU A 125 8.40 -13.36 11.43
N LYS A 126 7.45 -13.96 10.69
CA LYS A 126 7.73 -14.56 9.38
C LYS A 126 8.17 -13.51 8.36
N SER A 127 7.57 -12.33 8.37
CA SER A 127 7.94 -11.24 7.48
C SER A 127 9.32 -10.69 7.80
N TYR A 128 9.67 -10.60 9.08
CA TYR A 128 10.98 -10.14 9.53
C TYR A 128 12.12 -11.02 8.97
N SER A 129 11.99 -12.34 9.05
CA SER A 129 12.99 -13.27 8.53
C SER A 129 13.13 -13.27 7.01
N ARG A 130 12.20 -12.62 6.28
CA ARG A 130 12.15 -12.56 4.81
C ARG A 130 12.40 -11.18 4.24
N TRP A 131 13.15 -10.35 4.92
CA TRP A 131 13.40 -8.97 4.49
C TRP A 131 13.94 -8.88 3.06
N PHE A 132 14.92 -9.73 2.72
CA PHE A 132 15.49 -9.76 1.36
C PHE A 132 14.50 -10.23 0.29
N ASP A 133 13.59 -11.15 0.64
CA ASP A 133 12.55 -11.58 -0.28
C ASP A 133 11.56 -10.46 -0.58
N TYR A 134 11.20 -9.68 0.45
CA TYR A 134 10.38 -8.48 0.28
C TYR A 134 11.09 -7.41 -0.55
N SER A 135 12.39 -7.21 -0.36
CA SER A 135 13.16 -6.24 -1.13
C SER A 135 13.21 -6.61 -2.61
N ARG A 136 13.46 -7.90 -2.93
CA ARG A 136 13.41 -8.39 -4.31
C ARG A 136 12.01 -8.25 -4.92
N ALA A 137 10.98 -8.60 -4.17
CA ALA A 137 9.60 -8.48 -4.62
C ALA A 137 9.22 -7.01 -4.89
N ARG A 138 9.69 -6.06 -4.06
CA ARG A 138 9.56 -4.62 -4.28
C ARG A 138 10.26 -4.18 -5.57
N ASP A 139 11.49 -4.59 -5.78
CA ASP A 139 12.29 -4.16 -6.92
C ASP A 139 11.66 -4.66 -8.24
N ASP A 140 11.21 -5.92 -8.27
CA ASP A 140 10.44 -6.45 -9.38
C ASP A 140 9.14 -5.64 -9.59
N MET A 141 8.39 -5.37 -8.53
CA MET A 141 7.17 -4.60 -8.60
C MET A 141 7.43 -3.21 -9.20
N PHE A 142 8.46 -2.51 -8.75
CA PHE A 142 8.82 -1.20 -9.30
C PHE A 142 9.21 -1.30 -10.77
N LYS A 143 10.02 -2.28 -11.14
CA LYS A 143 10.44 -2.50 -12.54
C LYS A 143 9.25 -2.60 -13.51
N TYR A 144 8.18 -3.28 -13.10
CA TYR A 144 7.01 -3.50 -13.96
C TYR A 144 5.94 -2.41 -13.84
N THR A 145 5.87 -1.71 -12.72
CA THR A 145 4.71 -0.88 -12.39
C THR A 145 5.02 0.58 -12.08
N HIS A 146 6.30 0.98 -12.12
CA HIS A 146 6.67 2.39 -12.10
C HIS A 146 6.53 2.95 -13.52
N THR A 147 5.47 3.69 -13.75
CA THR A 147 5.14 4.26 -15.05
C THR A 147 5.08 5.78 -14.99
N ASP A 148 5.25 6.45 -16.13
CA ASP A 148 5.22 7.92 -16.20
C ASP A 148 3.87 8.50 -15.75
N TRP A 149 2.78 7.77 -15.97
CA TRP A 149 1.43 8.19 -15.60
C TRP A 149 1.02 7.80 -14.17
N ALA A 150 1.70 6.84 -13.56
CA ALA A 150 1.47 6.40 -12.19
C ALA A 150 2.80 5.97 -11.52
N PRO A 151 3.70 6.91 -11.23
CA PRO A 151 4.97 6.59 -10.61
C PRO A 151 4.79 6.18 -9.14
N TRP A 152 5.70 5.32 -8.67
CA TRP A 152 5.87 5.07 -7.24
C TRP A 152 6.64 6.22 -6.59
N THR A 153 6.15 6.69 -5.48
CA THR A 153 6.86 7.60 -4.58
C THR A 153 7.36 6.80 -3.38
N VAL A 154 8.67 6.72 -3.23
CA VAL A 154 9.30 6.05 -2.07
C VAL A 154 9.45 7.06 -0.95
N ALA A 155 8.87 6.77 0.20
CA ALA A 155 8.96 7.58 1.40
C ALA A 155 9.85 6.89 2.44
N ASP A 156 11.01 7.46 2.75
CA ASP A 156 11.80 7.02 3.90
C ASP A 156 10.97 7.18 5.17
N SER A 157 10.70 6.05 5.82
CA SER A 157 9.85 5.95 7.00
C SER A 157 10.61 5.57 8.26
N ASN A 158 11.94 5.68 8.27
CA ASN A 158 12.76 5.50 9.46
C ASN A 158 12.37 6.55 10.52
N ASP A 159 12.23 7.82 10.13
CA ASP A 159 11.58 8.82 10.96
C ASP A 159 10.09 8.96 10.60
N LYS A 160 9.23 8.49 11.49
CA LYS A 160 7.77 8.51 11.30
C LYS A 160 7.18 9.92 11.19
N LYS A 161 7.76 10.90 11.89
CA LYS A 161 7.25 12.28 11.87
C LYS A 161 7.59 12.93 10.52
N ARG A 162 8.85 12.82 10.11
CA ARG A 162 9.32 13.34 8.81
C ARG A 162 8.57 12.68 7.65
N ALA A 163 8.44 11.35 7.65
CA ALA A 163 7.70 10.63 6.63
C ALA A 163 6.24 11.10 6.51
N ARG A 164 5.57 11.34 7.63
CA ARG A 164 4.19 11.85 7.63
C ARG A 164 4.09 13.24 7.00
N LEU A 165 4.97 14.15 7.40
CA LEU A 165 5.00 15.50 6.85
C LEU A 165 5.24 15.47 5.35
N ASN A 166 6.27 14.75 4.90
CA ASN A 166 6.62 14.64 3.48
C ASN A 166 5.47 14.07 2.65
N ILE A 167 4.83 12.98 3.11
CA ILE A 167 3.70 12.38 2.41
C ILE A 167 2.50 13.32 2.36
N ILE A 168 2.17 14.01 3.45
CA ILE A 168 1.04 14.96 3.47
C ILE A 168 1.34 16.14 2.53
N THR A 169 2.54 16.69 2.55
CA THR A 169 2.95 17.79 1.67
C THR A 169 2.89 17.37 0.20
N ASP A 170 3.45 16.20 -0.15
CA ASP A 170 3.41 15.67 -1.52
C ASP A 170 1.98 15.39 -1.97
N LEU A 171 1.14 14.81 -1.10
CA LEU A 171 -0.26 14.55 -1.40
C LEU A 171 -1.02 15.84 -1.70
N LEU A 172 -0.87 16.88 -0.87
CA LEU A 172 -1.52 18.17 -1.07
C LEU A 172 -1.03 18.84 -2.36
N ALA A 173 0.25 18.74 -2.69
CA ALA A 173 0.78 19.32 -3.93
C ALA A 173 0.22 18.65 -5.21
N ARG A 174 -0.25 17.40 -5.12
CA ARG A 174 -0.80 16.64 -6.27
C ARG A 174 -2.31 16.74 -6.41
N LEU A 175 -3.02 17.17 -5.38
CA LEU A 175 -4.47 17.29 -5.42
C LEU A 175 -4.88 18.69 -5.93
N PRO A 176 -5.80 18.78 -6.91
CA PRO A 176 -6.32 20.06 -7.38
C PRO A 176 -7.38 20.57 -6.40
N TYR A 177 -6.96 21.16 -5.28
CA TYR A 177 -7.89 21.83 -4.36
C TYR A 177 -7.82 23.36 -4.51
N LYS A 178 -8.93 24.02 -4.25
CA LYS A 178 -8.97 25.48 -4.11
C LYS A 178 -8.92 25.81 -2.63
N GLU A 179 -8.11 26.80 -2.27
CA GLU A 179 -8.19 27.41 -0.97
C GLU A 179 -9.59 28.07 -0.81
N ALA A 180 -10.18 27.88 0.38
CA ALA A 180 -11.51 28.40 0.68
C ALA A 180 -11.47 29.89 0.97
#